data_aa0cb02207e6ee6e3a0bc67b0f1bbf60
#
_entry.id   aa0cb02207e6ee6e3a0bc67b0f1bbf60
#
_cell.length_a   1.000
_cell.length_b   1.000
_cell.length_c   1.000
_cell.angle_alpha   90.00
_cell.angle_beta   90.00
_cell.angle_gamma   90.00
#
_symmetry.space_group_name_H-M   'P 1'
#
loop_
_entity.id
_entity.type
_entity.pdbx_description
1 polymer ?
#
loop_
_entity_poly.entity_id
_entity_poly.type
_entity_poly.pdbx_seq_one_letter_code
_entity_poly.pdbx_strand_id
1 'polypeptide(L)'
;MSDSPIQRQSVERLPEQRSTVITDELTKILDMLTGACPKGAVISFDFDGRLHVHIDVRSFEDILKVESILPILGGGIFHDISRGDTPHRSFHHRLSAIVGR
;
A
#
# COMPACT_ATOMS: atom_id res chain seq x y z
N MET A 1 9.47 12.56 -28.82
CA MET A 1 9.59 12.40 -28.56
C MET A 1 9.68 12.46 -28.16
N SER A 2 9.52 12.02 -28.11
CA SER A 2 9.56 11.84 -27.67
C SER A 2 9.35 11.78 -27.24
N ASP A 3 9.05 11.65 -27.17
CA ASP A 3 8.86 11.55 -26.65
C ASP A 3 8.72 11.73 -26.07
N SER A 4 8.67 11.75 -25.97
CA SER A 4 8.61 11.83 -25.27
C SER A 4 8.45 11.96 -24.62
N PRO A 5 8.39 12.09 -24.64
CA PRO A 5 8.24 12.02 -23.84
C PRO A 5 8.09 11.96 -23.07
N ILE A 6 7.94 11.94 -22.81
CA ILE A 6 7.86 11.69 -22.14
C ILE A 6 7.50 11.56 -21.60
N GLN A 7 7.21 11.61 -21.31
CA GLN A 7 6.96 11.26 -20.78
C GLN A 7 6.64 10.87 -20.18
N ARG A 8 6.49 10.97 -20.10
CA ARG A 8 6.31 10.32 -19.50
C ARG A 8 6.85 10.13 -18.88
N GLN A 9 7.09 10.15 -18.61
CA GLN A 9 7.59 9.69 -17.96
C GLN A 9 8.23 9.52 -17.51
N SER A 10 8.56 9.78 -17.27
CA SER A 10 9.21 9.37 -16.74
C SER A 10 9.69 8.89 -16.56
N VAL A 11 9.68 8.81 -16.54
CA VAL A 11 9.94 7.96 -16.42
C VAL A 11 10.32 7.32 -16.97
N GLU A 12 10.57 7.29 -17.32
CA GLU A 12 10.77 6.57 -17.82
C GLU A 12 11.01 5.68 -18.30
N ARG A 13 11.81 5.86 -18.16
CA ARG A 13 11.89 4.68 -18.87
C ARG A 13 12.64 3.64 -18.15
N LEU A 14 11.95 2.98 -17.29
CA LEU A 14 12.45 1.81 -16.60
C LEU A 14 12.52 0.64 -17.55
N PRO A 15 13.48 -0.29 -17.38
CA PRO A 15 13.45 -1.53 -18.11
C PRO A 15 12.15 -2.27 -17.83
N GLU A 16 11.61 -2.90 -18.84
CA GLU A 16 10.34 -3.60 -18.70
C GLU A 16 10.36 -4.67 -17.64
N GLN A 17 11.46 -5.39 -17.55
CA GLN A 17 11.59 -6.44 -16.55
C GLN A 17 11.46 -5.91 -15.14
N ARG A 18 12.06 -4.77 -14.89
CA ARG A 18 12.00 -4.14 -13.59
C ARG A 18 10.60 -3.71 -13.25
N SER A 19 9.90 -3.12 -14.22
CA SER A 19 8.51 -2.70 -14.03
C SER A 19 7.62 -3.89 -13.72
N THR A 20 7.82 -4.99 -14.42
CA THR A 20 7.03 -6.20 -14.22
C THR A 20 7.24 -6.76 -12.81
N VAL A 21 8.48 -6.81 -12.36
CA VAL A 21 8.79 -7.33 -11.03
C VAL A 21 8.14 -6.47 -9.95
N ILE A 22 8.23 -5.15 -10.07
CA ILE A 22 7.63 -4.24 -9.11
C ILE A 22 6.10 -4.41 -9.10
N THR A 23 5.50 -4.53 -10.27
CA THR A 23 4.07 -4.72 -10.39
C THR A 23 3.63 -6.03 -9.74
N ASP A 24 4.38 -7.10 -9.96
CA ASP A 24 4.06 -8.40 -9.38
C ASP A 24 4.12 -8.35 -7.86
N GLU A 25 5.14 -7.70 -7.31
CA GLU A 25 5.26 -7.58 -5.87
C GLU A 25 4.11 -6.79 -5.28
N LEU A 26 3.75 -5.66 -5.89
CA LEU A 26 2.62 -4.86 -5.42
C LEU A 26 1.32 -5.64 -5.50
N THR A 27 1.13 -6.40 -6.56
CA THR A 27 -0.06 -7.22 -6.72
C THR A 27 -0.15 -8.27 -5.62
N LYS A 28 0.96 -8.93 -5.31
CA LYS A 28 0.98 -9.91 -4.24
C LYS A 28 0.64 -9.30 -2.90
N ILE A 29 1.22 -8.14 -2.61
CA ILE A 29 0.96 -7.45 -1.35
C ILE A 29 -0.50 -7.02 -1.28
N LEU A 30 -1.03 -6.48 -2.37
CA LEU A 30 -2.42 -6.06 -2.43
C LEU A 30 -3.38 -7.24 -2.24
N ASP A 31 -3.10 -8.36 -2.89
CA ASP A 31 -3.93 -9.55 -2.75
C ASP A 31 -3.92 -10.06 -1.31
N MET A 32 -2.75 -10.08 -0.70
CA MET A 32 -2.60 -10.51 0.68
C MET A 32 -3.41 -9.61 1.62
N LEU A 33 -3.30 -8.30 1.43
CA LEU A 33 -4.02 -7.34 2.25
C LEU A 33 -5.52 -7.41 2.01
N THR A 34 -5.93 -7.56 0.77
CA THR A 34 -7.35 -7.65 0.43
C THR A 34 -7.98 -8.86 1.10
N GLY A 35 -7.24 -9.98 1.15
CA GLY A 35 -7.74 -11.19 1.79
C GLY A 35 -7.78 -11.12 3.30
N ALA A 36 -6.95 -10.28 3.91
CA ALA A 36 -6.82 -10.21 5.36
C ALA A 36 -7.59 -9.06 5.99
N CYS A 37 -7.82 -7.99 5.25
CA CYS A 37 -8.46 -6.79 5.78
C CYS A 37 -9.97 -6.91 5.73
N PRO A 38 -10.68 -6.13 6.58
CA PRO A 38 -12.14 -6.13 6.57
C PRO A 38 -12.68 -5.72 5.21
N LYS A 39 -13.86 -6.22 4.89
CA LYS A 39 -14.51 -5.89 3.65
C LYS A 39 -14.81 -4.40 3.61
N GLY A 40 -14.53 -3.78 2.48
CA GLY A 40 -14.74 -2.35 2.33
C GLY A 40 -13.53 -1.50 2.70
N ALA A 41 -12.47 -2.10 3.21
CA ALA A 41 -11.23 -1.36 3.44
C ALA A 41 -10.66 -0.90 2.11
N VAL A 42 -10.09 0.31 2.11
CA VAL A 42 -9.42 0.84 0.92
C VAL A 42 -7.93 0.81 1.16
N ILE A 43 -7.22 0.17 0.24
CA ILE A 43 -5.78 -0.02 0.35
C ILE A 43 -5.11 0.82 -0.74
N SER A 44 -4.15 1.64 -0.33
CA SER A 44 -3.39 2.46 -1.27
C SER A 44 -1.91 2.39 -0.94
N PHE A 45 -1.09 2.69 -1.93
CA PHE A 45 0.36 2.65 -1.78
C PHE A 45 0.95 4.00 -2.15
N ASP A 46 2.04 4.32 -1.48
CA ASP A 46 2.78 5.54 -1.69
C ASP A 46 4.26 5.21 -1.73
N PHE A 47 5.01 5.88 -2.58
CA PHE A 47 6.45 5.63 -2.64
C PHE A 47 7.20 6.95 -2.59
N ASP A 48 8.04 7.11 -1.57
CA ASP A 48 8.86 8.30 -1.40
C ASP A 48 10.28 7.90 -1.00
N GLY A 49 10.83 6.93 -1.72
CA GLY A 49 12.10 6.31 -1.35
C GLY A 49 11.88 5.03 -0.58
N ARG A 50 10.70 4.87 -0.02
CA ARG A 50 10.26 3.66 0.65
C ARG A 50 8.82 3.41 0.26
N LEU A 51 8.43 2.14 0.25
CA LEU A 51 7.05 1.79 -0.08
C LEU A 51 6.21 1.86 1.19
N HIS A 52 5.19 2.68 1.14
CA HIS A 52 4.22 2.82 2.23
C HIS A 52 2.89 2.24 1.80
N VAL A 53 2.18 1.65 2.74
CA VAL A 53 0.81 1.21 2.52
C VAL A 53 -0.10 1.95 3.48
N HIS A 54 -1.26 2.32 2.99
CA HIS A 54 -2.30 2.96 3.79
C HIS A 54 -3.55 2.12 3.69
N ILE A 55 -4.15 1.82 4.83
CA ILE A 55 -5.37 1.03 4.90
C ILE A 55 -6.41 1.88 5.61
N ASP A 56 -7.43 2.27 4.87
CA ASP A 56 -8.50 3.12 5.37
C ASP A 56 -9.72 2.29 5.67
N VAL A 57 -10.25 2.41 6.88
CA VAL A 57 -11.42 1.67 7.32
C VAL A 57 -12.41 2.62 7.96
N ARG A 58 -13.67 2.17 8.09
CA ARG A 58 -14.75 3.02 8.56
C ARG A 58 -15.05 2.91 10.04
N SER A 59 -14.70 1.80 10.66
CA SER A 59 -15.05 1.59 12.05
C SER A 59 -13.82 1.37 12.91
N PHE A 60 -13.98 1.66 14.19
CA PHE A 60 -12.93 1.43 15.15
C PHE A 60 -12.61 -0.07 15.29
N GLU A 61 -13.64 -0.90 15.20
CA GLU A 61 -13.43 -2.35 15.24
C GLU A 61 -12.54 -2.82 14.12
N ASP A 62 -12.75 -2.26 12.94
CA ASP A 62 -11.97 -2.66 11.77
C ASP A 62 -10.51 -2.25 11.91
N ILE A 63 -10.25 -1.03 12.45
CA ILE A 63 -8.87 -0.61 12.62
C ILE A 63 -8.15 -1.48 13.66
N LEU A 64 -8.86 -1.93 14.69
CA LEU A 64 -8.27 -2.84 15.66
C LEU A 64 -7.91 -4.18 15.04
N LYS A 65 -8.76 -4.68 14.16
CA LYS A 65 -8.48 -5.91 13.43
C LYS A 65 -7.22 -5.78 12.59
N VAL A 66 -7.13 -4.71 11.82
CA VAL A 66 -5.97 -4.50 10.95
C VAL A 66 -4.71 -4.36 11.80
N GLU A 67 -4.78 -3.64 12.90
CA GLU A 67 -3.64 -3.49 13.80
C GLU A 67 -3.16 -4.82 14.34
N SER A 68 -4.07 -5.75 14.59
CA SER A 68 -3.69 -7.02 15.17
C SER A 68 -3.05 -7.97 14.17
N ILE A 69 -3.42 -7.86 12.90
CA ILE A 69 -2.90 -8.79 11.88
C ILE A 69 -1.70 -8.26 11.13
N LEU A 70 -1.60 -6.94 10.96
CA LEU A 70 -0.58 -6.35 10.13
C LEU A 70 0.84 -6.70 10.55
N PRO A 71 1.18 -6.72 11.85
CA PRO A 71 2.55 -7.03 12.26
C PRO A 71 3.02 -8.42 11.88
N ILE A 72 2.11 -9.37 11.71
CA ILE A 72 2.48 -10.75 11.41
C ILE A 72 2.20 -11.14 9.97
N LEU A 73 1.43 -10.34 9.27
CA LEU A 73 1.06 -10.64 7.89
C LEU A 73 2.31 -10.62 7.01
N GLY A 74 2.35 -11.56 6.06
CA GLY A 74 3.45 -11.62 5.12
C GLY A 74 4.81 -11.88 5.74
N GLY A 75 4.83 -12.50 6.92
CA GLY A 75 6.09 -12.78 7.59
C GLY A 75 6.74 -11.56 8.21
N GLY A 76 5.94 -10.52 8.47
CA GLY A 76 6.45 -9.32 9.14
C GLY A 76 7.04 -8.29 8.20
N ILE A 77 6.57 -8.25 6.96
CA ILE A 77 7.08 -7.25 6.01
C ILE A 77 6.53 -5.85 6.26
N PHE A 78 5.54 -5.71 7.13
CA PHE A 78 4.97 -4.41 7.46
C PHE A 78 5.53 -3.93 8.79
N HIS A 79 6.13 -2.75 8.80
CA HIS A 79 6.74 -2.20 10.01
C HIS A 79 6.47 -0.71 10.09
N ASP A 80 6.86 -0.12 11.24
CA ASP A 80 6.56 1.29 11.54
C ASP A 80 5.07 1.56 11.37
N ILE A 81 4.26 0.66 11.93
CA ILE A 81 2.81 0.73 11.82
C ILE A 81 2.29 1.83 12.73
N SER A 82 1.49 2.72 12.17
CA SER A 82 0.95 3.83 12.93
C SER A 82 -0.43 4.21 12.43
N ARG A 83 -1.21 4.82 13.32
CA ARG A 83 -2.52 5.36 12.95
C ARG A 83 -2.37 6.79 12.48
N GLY A 84 -3.25 7.18 11.58
CA GLY A 84 -3.28 8.53 11.07
C GLY A 84 -4.65 8.91 10.58
N ASP A 85 -4.75 10.11 10.08
CA ASP A 85 -6.00 10.61 9.54
C ASP A 85 -6.12 10.23 8.09
N THR A 86 -7.34 9.90 7.69
CA THR A 86 -7.63 9.62 6.31
C THR A 86 -8.09 10.90 5.62
N PRO A 87 -7.68 11.11 4.36
CA PRO A 87 -8.19 12.24 3.60
C PRO A 87 -9.62 12.06 3.12
N HIS A 88 -10.16 10.87 3.26
CA HIS A 88 -11.50 10.55 2.76
C HIS A 88 -12.52 10.69 3.86
N ARG A 89 -13.58 11.45 3.59
CA ARG A 89 -14.60 11.73 4.61
C ARG A 89 -15.37 10.50 5.06
N SER A 90 -15.54 9.54 4.16
CA SER A 90 -16.30 8.34 4.48
C SER A 90 -15.51 7.35 5.31
N PHE A 91 -14.23 7.61 5.52
CA PHE A 91 -13.38 6.77 6.36
C PHE A 91 -12.91 7.60 7.54
N HIS A 92 -12.85 6.98 8.70
CA HIS A 92 -12.49 7.68 9.93
C HIS A 92 -11.16 7.21 10.49
N HIS A 93 -10.61 6.12 9.97
CA HIS A 93 -9.41 5.53 10.53
C HIS A 93 -8.47 5.11 9.42
N ARG A 94 -7.20 5.44 9.61
CA ARG A 94 -6.17 5.01 8.68
C ARG A 94 -5.05 4.33 9.46
N LEU A 95 -4.59 3.20 8.97
CA LEU A 95 -3.38 2.57 9.44
C LEU A 95 -2.35 2.63 8.33
N SER A 96 -1.15 3.07 8.66
CA SER A 96 -0.07 3.18 7.69
C SER A 96 1.11 2.35 8.14
N ALA A 97 1.84 1.81 7.19
CA ALA A 97 3.02 1.01 7.48
C ALA A 97 4.03 1.16 6.36
N ILE A 98 5.27 0.86 6.67
CA ILE A 98 6.32 0.77 5.66
C ILE A 98 6.43 -0.69 5.28
N VAL A 99 6.55 -0.95 3.97
CA VAL A 99 6.63 -2.30 3.43
C VAL A 99 8.08 -2.61 3.10
N GLY A 100 8.54 -3.78 3.54
CA GLY A 100 9.87 -4.23 3.22
C GLY A 100 10.57 -4.85 4.41
N ARG A 101 11.83 -5.22 4.21
CA ARG A 101 12.59 -5.91 5.26
C ARG A 101 13.69 -5.09 5.81
#